data_4ab4c56aa077808b761e9fedd6c5cbab
#
_entry.id   4ab4c56aa077808b761e9fedd6c5cbab
#
_cell.length_a   1.000
_cell.length_b   1.000
_cell.length_c   1.000
_cell.angle_alpha   90.00
_cell.angle_beta   90.00
_cell.angle_gamma   90.00
#
_symmetry.space_group_name_H-M   'P 1'
#
loop_
_entity.id
_entity.type
_entity.pdbx_description
1 polymer ?
#
loop_
_entity_poly.entity_id
_entity_poly.type
_entity_poly.pdbx_seq_one_letter_code
_entity_poly.pdbx_strand_id
1 'polypeptide(L)'
;MAAGVNYNGVWAGLGEPISPFDGHGQEYHIAGSDASGIVWKVGSAVKNWKVGDEVVIHCNQDDGNDEDCNGGDPMLSPTQRIWGYETGDGSFAQFTKVQAQQLMPRPKHLTWEEAACYTLTLATAYRMLFGHHPHELKPGQNVLVWGASGGLGSYAIQLANTVGAN
;
A
#
# COMPACT_ATOMS: atom_id res chain seq x y z
N MET A 1 -8.62 3.40 12.68
CA MET A 1 -9.98 3.93 12.47
C MET A 1 -10.71 3.06 11.46
N ALA A 2 -10.17 2.84 10.27
CA ALA A 2 -10.72 1.94 9.26
C ALA A 2 -9.62 1.12 8.60
N ALA A 3 -9.98 -0.06 8.05
CA ALA A 3 -9.10 -0.93 7.30
C ALA A 3 -9.76 -1.32 5.97
N GLY A 4 -9.01 -1.20 4.87
CA GLY A 4 -9.47 -1.60 3.55
C GLY A 4 -9.30 -3.10 3.33
N VAL A 5 -10.27 -3.72 2.67
CA VAL A 5 -10.20 -5.13 2.28
C VAL A 5 -9.71 -5.23 0.84
N ASN A 6 -8.60 -5.92 0.66
CA ASN A 6 -8.04 -6.26 -0.65
C ASN A 6 -8.06 -7.76 -0.86
N TYR A 7 -8.04 -8.18 -2.11
CA TYR A 7 -8.09 -9.61 -2.46
C TYR A 7 -6.84 -10.38 -1.98
N ASN A 8 -5.72 -9.69 -1.75
CA ASN A 8 -4.54 -10.29 -1.12
C ASN A 8 -4.83 -10.85 0.28
N GLY A 9 -5.77 -10.27 1.02
CA GLY A 9 -6.23 -10.83 2.30
C GLY A 9 -6.91 -12.20 2.16
N VAL A 10 -7.62 -12.42 1.03
CA VAL A 10 -8.19 -13.73 0.69
C VAL A 10 -7.07 -14.73 0.39
N TRP A 11 -6.08 -14.34 -0.43
CA TRP A 11 -4.93 -15.18 -0.73
C TRP A 11 -4.12 -15.54 0.53
N ALA A 12 -3.93 -14.57 1.42
CA ALA A 12 -3.27 -14.82 2.70
C ALA A 12 -4.00 -15.90 3.52
N GLY A 13 -5.34 -15.83 3.57
CA GLY A 13 -6.17 -16.80 4.26
C GLY A 13 -6.15 -18.20 3.62
N LEU A 14 -5.94 -18.27 2.29
CA LEU A 14 -5.80 -19.52 1.55
C LEU A 14 -4.37 -20.09 1.57
N GLY A 15 -3.38 -19.25 1.95
CA GLY A 15 -1.96 -19.60 1.87
C GLY A 15 -1.42 -19.58 0.44
N GLU A 16 -1.98 -18.78 -0.44
CA GLU A 16 -1.62 -18.69 -1.87
C GLU A 16 -1.05 -17.32 -2.24
N PRO A 17 -0.06 -17.26 -3.16
CA PRO A 17 0.74 -18.35 -3.70
C PRO A 17 1.75 -18.90 -2.69
N ILE A 18 1.96 -18.21 -1.57
CA ILE A 18 2.85 -18.58 -0.48
C ILE A 18 2.12 -18.34 0.84
N SER A 19 2.23 -19.27 1.79
CA SER A 19 1.68 -19.06 3.11
C SER A 19 2.36 -17.87 3.80
N PRO A 20 1.60 -16.92 4.38
CA PRO A 20 2.18 -15.83 5.18
C PRO A 20 3.12 -16.32 6.28
N PHE A 21 2.81 -17.45 6.90
CA PHE A 21 3.63 -18.06 7.95
C PHE A 21 5.02 -18.48 7.44
N ASP A 22 5.11 -18.96 6.19
CA ASP A 22 6.39 -19.29 5.56
C ASP A 22 7.17 -18.01 5.23
N GLY A 23 6.46 -16.92 4.89
CA GLY A 23 7.06 -15.63 4.55
C GLY A 23 7.70 -14.91 5.73
N HIS A 24 7.06 -14.89 6.90
CA HIS A 24 7.55 -14.14 8.07
C HIS A 24 7.97 -15.02 9.26
N GLY A 25 7.62 -16.31 9.28
CA GLY A 25 8.04 -17.26 10.32
C GLY A 25 7.48 -16.99 11.72
N GLN A 26 6.43 -16.16 11.85
CA GLN A 26 5.79 -15.87 13.15
C GLN A 26 4.65 -16.85 13.42
N GLU A 27 4.31 -17.04 14.70
CA GLU A 27 3.22 -17.92 15.12
C GLU A 27 1.83 -17.36 14.88
N TYR A 28 1.72 -16.08 14.54
CA TYR A 28 0.45 -15.38 14.26
C TYR A 28 0.54 -14.61 12.96
N HIS A 29 -0.62 -14.32 12.38
CA HIS A 29 -0.76 -13.45 11.22
C HIS A 29 -1.99 -12.56 11.38
N ILE A 30 -1.79 -11.25 11.26
CA ILE A 30 -2.85 -10.26 11.17
C ILE A 30 -2.87 -9.77 9.73
N ALA A 31 -3.92 -10.12 9.00
CA ALA A 31 -4.08 -9.72 7.61
C ALA A 31 -4.46 -8.23 7.47
N GLY A 32 -4.51 -7.76 6.22
CA GLY A 32 -4.91 -6.41 5.85
C GLY A 32 -3.74 -5.49 5.56
N SER A 33 -3.76 -4.90 4.36
CA SER A 33 -2.63 -4.12 3.80
C SER A 33 -3.00 -2.66 3.51
N ASP A 34 -4.18 -2.22 3.90
CA ASP A 34 -4.66 -0.85 3.77
C ASP A 34 -5.30 -0.38 5.07
N ALA A 35 -5.00 0.84 5.50
CA ALA A 35 -5.64 1.42 6.67
C ALA A 35 -5.56 2.95 6.71
N SER A 36 -6.50 3.52 7.44
CA SER A 36 -6.45 4.89 7.95
C SER A 36 -6.58 4.89 9.47
N GLY A 37 -5.83 5.74 10.14
CA GLY A 37 -5.82 5.72 11.59
C GLY A 37 -5.18 6.94 12.22
N ILE A 38 -5.02 6.85 13.53
CA ILE A 38 -4.40 7.87 14.36
C ILE A 38 -3.15 7.28 14.99
N VAL A 39 -2.06 8.01 14.92
CA VAL A 39 -0.80 7.62 15.56
C VAL A 39 -1.01 7.56 17.07
N TRP A 40 -0.94 6.36 17.65
CA TRP A 40 -1.11 6.13 19.09
C TRP A 40 0.20 6.23 19.85
N LYS A 41 1.30 5.73 19.25
CA LYS A 41 2.64 5.73 19.83
C LYS A 41 3.68 5.81 18.74
N VAL A 42 4.80 6.47 19.02
CA VAL A 42 5.95 6.56 18.12
C VAL A 42 7.19 5.98 18.77
N GLY A 43 8.07 5.39 17.96
CA GLY A 43 9.39 4.97 18.41
C GLY A 43 10.29 6.18 18.69
N SER A 44 11.32 6.01 19.53
CA SER A 44 12.20 7.09 19.96
C SER A 44 13.01 7.74 18.81
N ALA A 45 13.22 7.02 17.71
CA ALA A 45 13.94 7.52 16.53
C ALA A 45 13.03 8.25 15.52
N VAL A 46 11.70 8.17 15.67
CA VAL A 46 10.74 8.79 14.74
C VAL A 46 10.69 10.29 14.99
N LYS A 47 10.94 11.08 13.94
CA LYS A 47 10.97 12.56 14.00
C LYS A 47 9.80 13.22 13.27
N ASN A 48 9.25 12.54 12.25
CA ASN A 48 8.29 13.13 11.32
C ASN A 48 6.83 12.94 11.75
N TRP A 49 6.57 12.11 12.75
CA TRP A 49 5.23 11.80 13.25
C TRP A 49 5.13 11.98 14.76
N LYS A 50 3.96 12.36 15.22
CA LYS A 50 3.64 12.47 16.65
C LYS A 50 2.30 11.82 16.96
N VAL A 51 2.09 11.52 18.24
CA VAL A 51 0.81 11.01 18.74
C VAL A 51 -0.31 11.98 18.38
N GLY A 52 -1.41 11.46 17.87
CA GLY A 52 -2.58 12.23 17.42
C GLY A 52 -2.57 12.57 15.93
N ASP A 53 -1.49 12.34 15.18
CA ASP A 53 -1.49 12.57 13.74
C ASP A 53 -2.44 11.59 13.04
N GLU A 54 -3.23 12.12 12.10
CA GLU A 54 -4.14 11.36 11.27
C GLU A 54 -3.42 10.91 10.00
N VAL A 55 -3.40 9.61 9.76
CA VAL A 55 -2.57 8.99 8.74
C VAL A 55 -3.31 7.96 7.90
N VAL A 56 -2.79 7.71 6.70
CA VAL A 56 -3.04 6.51 5.90
C VAL A 56 -1.75 5.73 5.78
N ILE A 57 -1.85 4.42 5.56
CA ILE A 57 -0.72 3.51 5.56
C ILE A 57 -0.51 2.96 4.15
N HIS A 58 0.70 3.08 3.62
CA HIS A 58 1.13 2.38 2.42
C HIS A 58 1.64 0.99 2.80
N CYS A 59 1.30 -0.03 2.02
CA CYS A 59 1.60 -1.42 2.37
C CYS A 59 3.07 -1.82 2.20
N ASN A 60 3.84 -1.09 1.39
CA ASN A 60 5.22 -1.44 1.12
C ASN A 60 6.12 -1.08 2.31
N GLN A 61 6.93 -2.03 2.75
CA GLN A 61 7.99 -1.79 3.73
C GLN A 61 9.30 -2.43 3.28
N ASP A 62 10.41 -1.86 3.71
CA ASP A 62 11.77 -2.26 3.40
C ASP A 62 12.70 -1.89 4.55
N ASP A 63 13.98 -2.21 4.47
CA ASP A 63 14.96 -1.88 5.51
C ASP A 63 15.72 -0.56 5.27
N GLY A 64 15.47 0.11 4.12
CA GLY A 64 16.08 1.38 3.78
C GLY A 64 17.58 1.35 3.42
N ASN A 65 18.16 0.17 3.19
CA ASN A 65 19.62 0.00 3.10
C ASN A 65 20.16 -0.17 1.67
N ASP A 66 19.30 -0.26 0.67
CA ASP A 66 19.71 -0.40 -0.73
C ASP A 66 19.31 0.79 -1.60
N GLU A 67 19.78 0.83 -2.84
CA GLU A 67 19.50 1.92 -3.78
C GLU A 67 18.04 1.97 -4.23
N ASP A 68 17.37 0.83 -4.29
CA ASP A 68 15.96 0.77 -4.67
C ASP A 68 15.07 1.41 -3.60
N CYS A 69 15.39 1.20 -2.31
CA CYS A 69 14.70 1.86 -1.19
C CYS A 69 14.99 3.37 -1.13
N ASN A 70 16.15 3.81 -1.60
CA ASN A 70 16.68 5.17 -1.42
C ASN A 70 16.62 6.02 -2.71
N GLY A 71 15.57 5.89 -3.48
CA GLY A 71 15.30 6.72 -4.66
C GLY A 71 15.18 5.97 -5.97
N GLY A 72 15.34 4.64 -5.95
CA GLY A 72 14.99 3.74 -7.04
C GLY A 72 13.52 3.33 -7.00
N ASP A 73 13.27 2.07 -7.28
CA ASP A 73 11.94 1.45 -7.20
C ASP A 73 11.87 0.49 -6.00
N PRO A 74 11.26 0.88 -4.88
CA PRO A 74 11.22 0.07 -3.66
C PRO A 74 10.64 -1.34 -3.83
N MET A 75 9.86 -1.56 -4.89
CA MET A 75 9.34 -2.90 -5.23
C MET A 75 10.41 -3.86 -5.73
N LEU A 76 11.59 -3.36 -6.11
CA LEU A 76 12.73 -4.18 -6.57
C LEU A 76 13.71 -4.50 -5.44
N SER A 77 13.57 -3.85 -4.28
CA SER A 77 14.40 -4.12 -3.12
C SER A 77 14.28 -5.58 -2.67
N PRO A 78 15.39 -6.28 -2.41
CA PRO A 78 15.36 -7.66 -1.89
C PRO A 78 14.77 -7.74 -0.48
N THR A 79 14.72 -6.63 0.24
CA THR A 79 14.15 -6.56 1.60
C THR A 79 12.70 -6.13 1.63
N GLN A 80 12.13 -5.79 0.46
CA GLN A 80 10.73 -5.39 0.34
C GLN A 80 9.79 -6.48 0.86
N ARG A 81 8.77 -6.05 1.61
CA ARG A 81 7.67 -6.91 2.10
C ARG A 81 6.36 -6.15 2.01
N ILE A 82 5.29 -6.87 1.76
CA ILE A 82 3.92 -6.33 1.82
C ILE A 82 3.39 -6.49 3.24
N TRP A 83 3.19 -5.37 3.90
CA TRP A 83 2.59 -5.30 5.22
C TRP A 83 1.20 -5.94 5.25
N GLY A 84 0.96 -6.81 6.22
CA GLY A 84 -0.29 -7.56 6.36
C GLY A 84 -0.50 -8.71 5.36
N TYR A 85 0.54 -9.03 4.58
CA TYR A 85 0.61 -10.21 3.73
C TYR A 85 1.92 -10.99 3.97
N GLU A 86 3.07 -10.33 3.80
CA GLU A 86 4.40 -10.92 4.02
C GLU A 86 4.96 -10.58 5.41
N THR A 87 4.18 -9.93 6.25
CA THR A 87 4.52 -9.58 7.63
C THR A 87 3.46 -10.10 8.59
N GLY A 88 3.81 -10.34 9.83
CA GLY A 88 2.88 -10.82 10.84
C GLY A 88 1.88 -9.77 11.33
N ASP A 89 2.20 -8.50 11.17
CA ASP A 89 1.32 -7.37 11.55
C ASP A 89 0.58 -6.84 10.31
N GLY A 90 -0.72 -6.57 10.45
CA GLY A 90 -1.58 -6.00 9.40
C GLY A 90 -2.67 -5.11 9.96
N SER A 91 -3.59 -4.67 9.10
CA SER A 91 -4.60 -3.67 9.44
C SER A 91 -5.84 -4.21 10.17
N PHE A 92 -6.10 -5.51 10.12
CA PHE A 92 -7.32 -6.09 10.73
C PHE A 92 -7.18 -6.29 12.24
N ALA A 93 -6.75 -5.24 12.92
CA ALA A 93 -6.56 -5.19 14.35
C ALA A 93 -6.92 -3.82 14.92
N GLN A 94 -7.17 -3.75 16.21
CA GLN A 94 -7.43 -2.50 16.92
C GLN A 94 -6.18 -1.59 16.92
N PHE A 95 -5.00 -2.17 17.02
CA PHE A 95 -3.70 -1.51 16.91
C PHE A 95 -2.81 -2.29 15.98
N THR A 96 -1.99 -1.58 15.23
CA THR A 96 -0.99 -2.19 14.35
C THR A 96 0.33 -1.45 14.44
N LYS A 97 1.39 -2.11 14.06
CA LYS A 97 2.75 -1.57 14.01
C LYS A 97 3.20 -1.47 12.56
N VAL A 98 3.71 -0.30 12.18
CA VAL A 98 4.22 -0.01 10.84
C VAL A 98 5.51 0.80 10.92
N GLN A 99 6.27 0.83 9.84
CA GLN A 99 7.41 1.72 9.71
C GLN A 99 6.92 3.17 9.51
N ALA A 100 7.68 4.14 10.01
CA ALA A 100 7.33 5.54 9.90
C ALA A 100 7.24 6.04 8.45
N GLN A 101 8.04 5.47 7.54
CA GLN A 101 8.03 5.80 6.11
C GLN A 101 6.79 5.29 5.36
N GLN A 102 6.06 4.33 5.91
CA GLN A 102 4.80 3.86 5.32
C GLN A 102 3.64 4.85 5.52
N LEU A 103 3.81 5.82 6.40
CA LEU A 103 2.74 6.74 6.76
C LEU A 103 2.71 7.95 5.83
N MET A 104 1.49 8.35 5.47
CA MET A 104 1.18 9.60 4.77
C MET A 104 0.07 10.34 5.53
N PRO A 105 0.01 11.68 5.47
CA PRO A 105 -1.10 12.43 6.06
C PRO A 105 -2.43 12.00 5.43
N ARG A 106 -3.44 11.75 6.26
CA ARG A 106 -4.79 11.48 5.75
C ARG A 106 -5.33 12.67 4.98
N PRO A 107 -5.83 12.50 3.74
CA PRO A 107 -6.54 13.57 3.02
C PRO A 107 -7.78 14.00 3.79
N LYS A 108 -7.87 15.30 4.12
CA LYS A 108 -8.90 15.83 5.02
C LYS A 108 -10.33 15.78 4.43
N HIS A 109 -10.45 15.73 3.12
CA HIS A 109 -11.73 15.64 2.42
C HIS A 109 -12.31 14.21 2.35
N LEU A 110 -11.54 13.19 2.73
CA LEU A 110 -11.96 11.80 2.75
C LEU A 110 -12.41 11.39 4.16
N THR A 111 -13.43 10.56 4.25
CA THR A 111 -13.79 9.84 5.47
C THR A 111 -12.66 8.87 5.87
N TRP A 112 -12.75 8.25 7.04
CA TRP A 112 -11.79 7.23 7.46
C TRP A 112 -11.85 6.01 6.57
N GLU A 113 -13.06 5.60 6.19
CA GLU A 113 -13.33 4.44 5.35
C GLU A 113 -12.79 4.66 3.93
N GLU A 114 -13.09 5.79 3.30
CA GLU A 114 -12.55 6.15 1.99
C GLU A 114 -11.01 6.23 2.02
N ALA A 115 -10.45 6.86 3.05
CA ALA A 115 -9.01 6.99 3.22
C ALA A 115 -8.31 5.64 3.45
N ALA A 116 -9.00 4.63 3.97
CA ALA A 116 -8.46 3.29 4.18
C ALA A 116 -8.46 2.40 2.93
N CYS A 117 -9.06 2.84 1.80
CA CYS A 117 -9.34 1.93 0.69
C CYS A 117 -8.54 2.21 -0.59
N TYR A 118 -7.62 3.18 -0.59
CA TYR A 118 -7.00 3.59 -1.85
C TYR A 118 -5.47 3.36 -1.92
N THR A 119 -4.77 3.35 -0.80
CA THR A 119 -3.30 3.46 -0.82
C THR A 119 -2.64 2.32 -1.59
N LEU A 120 -3.04 1.08 -1.38
CA LEU A 120 -2.48 -0.07 -2.08
C LEU A 120 -2.82 -0.03 -3.58
N THR A 121 -4.09 0.06 -3.91
CA THR A 121 -4.55 -0.10 -5.31
C THR A 121 -4.24 1.13 -6.17
N LEU A 122 -4.33 2.34 -5.62
CA LEU A 122 -3.93 3.56 -6.33
C LEU A 122 -2.41 3.59 -6.58
N ALA A 123 -1.59 3.30 -5.57
CA ALA A 123 -0.14 3.27 -5.73
C ALA A 123 0.30 2.22 -6.74
N THR A 124 -0.31 1.04 -6.71
CA THR A 124 -0.04 -0.02 -7.69
C THR A 124 -0.42 0.41 -9.11
N ALA A 125 -1.63 0.96 -9.31
CA ALA A 125 -2.06 1.45 -10.61
C ALA A 125 -1.15 2.60 -11.12
N TYR A 126 -0.76 3.52 -10.23
CA TYR A 126 0.16 4.61 -10.56
C TYR A 126 1.52 4.06 -11.01
N ARG A 127 2.11 3.15 -10.24
CA ARG A 127 3.39 2.54 -10.59
C ARG A 127 3.33 1.80 -11.93
N MET A 128 2.25 1.07 -12.21
CA MET A 128 2.07 0.36 -13.48
C MET A 128 1.97 1.30 -14.68
N LEU A 129 1.37 2.47 -14.53
CA LEU A 129 1.13 3.41 -15.63
C LEU A 129 2.24 4.46 -15.79
N PHE A 130 2.91 4.85 -14.70
CA PHE A 130 3.82 6.00 -14.67
C PHE A 130 5.14 5.75 -13.93
N GLY A 131 5.29 4.61 -13.26
CA GLY A 131 6.32 4.43 -12.24
C GLY A 131 7.75 4.37 -12.78
N HIS A 132 7.98 3.87 -13.97
CA HIS A 132 9.32 3.73 -14.55
C HIS A 132 9.25 3.37 -16.04
N HIS A 133 10.28 3.81 -16.77
CA HIS A 133 10.42 3.49 -18.20
C HIS A 133 10.40 1.94 -18.43
N PRO A 134 9.67 1.44 -19.47
CA PRO A 134 8.90 2.17 -20.49
C PRO A 134 7.43 2.47 -20.10
N HIS A 135 7.04 2.22 -18.86
CA HIS A 135 5.66 2.41 -18.38
C HIS A 135 5.42 3.88 -18.04
N GLU A 136 5.26 4.70 -19.08
CA GLU A 136 5.02 6.13 -18.97
C GLU A 136 3.84 6.51 -19.86
N LEU A 137 2.62 6.28 -19.36
CA LEU A 137 1.40 6.63 -20.08
C LEU A 137 1.35 8.15 -20.33
N LYS A 138 1.14 8.54 -21.59
CA LYS A 138 1.14 9.93 -22.06
C LYS A 138 -0.21 10.33 -22.64
N PRO A 139 -0.50 11.64 -22.72
CA PRO A 139 -1.72 12.13 -23.36
C PRO A 139 -1.88 11.59 -24.77
N GLY A 140 -3.12 11.24 -25.13
CA GLY A 140 -3.46 10.72 -26.46
C GLY A 140 -3.06 9.26 -26.75
N GLN A 141 -2.38 8.58 -25.84
CA GLN A 141 -2.14 7.15 -25.97
C GLN A 141 -3.39 6.35 -25.63
N ASN A 142 -3.48 5.15 -26.23
CA ASN A 142 -4.59 4.22 -25.93
C ASN A 142 -4.16 3.24 -24.83
N VAL A 143 -5.03 3.04 -23.84
CA VAL A 143 -4.84 2.07 -22.78
C VAL A 143 -6.05 1.17 -22.64
N LEU A 144 -5.82 -0.14 -22.61
CA LEU A 144 -6.87 -1.12 -22.32
C LEU A 144 -6.79 -1.53 -20.85
N VAL A 145 -7.85 -1.27 -20.10
CA VAL A 145 -7.96 -1.67 -18.69
C VAL A 145 -8.84 -2.90 -18.58
N TRP A 146 -8.24 -4.06 -18.36
CA TRP A 146 -8.97 -5.29 -18.11
C TRP A 146 -9.35 -5.37 -16.61
N GLY A 147 -10.61 -5.69 -16.31
CA GLY A 147 -11.11 -5.69 -14.92
C GLY A 147 -11.36 -4.28 -14.37
N ALA A 148 -11.90 -3.40 -15.17
CA ALA A 148 -12.12 -1.98 -14.92
C ALA A 148 -12.94 -1.65 -13.65
N SER A 149 -13.79 -2.57 -13.18
CA SER A 149 -14.62 -2.40 -11.97
C SER A 149 -13.90 -2.79 -10.66
N GLY A 150 -12.74 -3.40 -10.73
CA GLY A 150 -11.94 -3.75 -9.56
C GLY A 150 -11.17 -2.56 -8.99
N GLY A 151 -10.55 -2.74 -7.82
CA GLY A 151 -9.78 -1.68 -7.15
C GLY A 151 -8.67 -1.09 -8.02
N LEU A 152 -7.84 -1.93 -8.64
CA LEU A 152 -6.80 -1.49 -9.57
C LEU A 152 -7.38 -0.82 -10.82
N GLY A 153 -8.38 -1.47 -11.45
CA GLY A 153 -8.95 -0.98 -12.70
C GLY A 153 -9.64 0.37 -12.55
N SER A 154 -10.37 0.59 -11.46
CA SER A 154 -11.06 1.86 -11.20
C SER A 154 -10.08 3.03 -11.03
N TYR A 155 -8.94 2.82 -10.37
CA TYR A 155 -7.89 3.85 -10.29
C TYR A 155 -7.12 4.00 -11.59
N ALA A 156 -6.85 2.92 -12.32
CA ALA A 156 -6.22 2.99 -13.62
C ALA A 156 -7.01 3.84 -14.61
N ILE A 157 -8.34 3.71 -14.63
CA ILE A 157 -9.23 4.57 -15.45
C ILE A 157 -9.13 6.03 -15.03
N GLN A 158 -9.22 6.32 -13.75
CA GLN A 158 -9.14 7.70 -13.26
C GLN A 158 -7.79 8.34 -13.60
N LEU A 159 -6.69 7.61 -13.42
CA LEU A 159 -5.34 8.06 -13.77
C LEU A 159 -5.19 8.28 -15.27
N ALA A 160 -5.65 7.32 -16.09
CA ALA A 160 -5.60 7.43 -17.55
C ALA A 160 -6.41 8.65 -18.06
N ASN A 161 -7.62 8.84 -17.53
CA ASN A 161 -8.43 10.00 -17.86
C ASN A 161 -7.77 11.32 -17.44
N THR A 162 -7.15 11.37 -16.26
CA THR A 162 -6.47 12.56 -15.74
C THR A 162 -5.28 12.97 -16.60
N VAL A 163 -4.55 12.01 -17.17
CA VAL A 163 -3.43 12.31 -18.08
C VAL A 163 -3.87 12.59 -19.52
N GLY A 164 -5.14 12.38 -19.85
CA GLY A 164 -5.67 12.55 -21.21
C GLY A 164 -5.34 11.40 -22.17
N ALA A 165 -5.26 10.18 -21.66
CA ALA A 165 -5.20 8.96 -22.45
C ALA A 165 -6.61 8.54 -22.91
N ASN A 166 -6.67 7.73 -23.99
CA ASN A 166 -7.90 7.16 -24.53
C ASN A 166 -8.14 5.75 -24.02
#